data_a1979fc5d074b07eca71779c0884991a
#
_entry.id   a1979fc5d074b07eca71779c0884991a
#
_cell.length_a   1.000
_cell.length_b   1.000
_cell.length_c   1.000
_cell.angle_alpha   90.00
_cell.angle_beta   90.00
_cell.angle_gamma   90.00
#
_symmetry.space_group_name_H-M   'P 1'
#
loop_
_entity.id
_entity.type
_entity.pdbx_description
1 polymer ?
#
loop_
_entity_poly.entity_id
_entity_poly.type
_entity_poly.pdbx_seq_one_letter_code
_entity_poly.pdbx_strand_id
1 'polypeptide(L)'
;SNLLHLSYCHEIAKKYGPVTIITLCKNLDQALEDDPNIKSVVLIEKNNKITDIPNISKKLKELLLKKIFIFYPSPRLFFAAKLSGIKEIFNYPLFKKKRLHLVYAAKKFTWESLKINFCPTETKFCVSNEKINNTKKYFNKDYYNIVIGAGSSGPDTRWGEKNFISLINKLNENGKYFFYIQCGPEQNQISKNIISNLKKKNCMDLSNMNI
;
A
#
# COMPACT_ATOMS: atom_id res chain seq x y z
N SER A 1 3.11 -1.21 3.29
CA SER A 1 3.77 0.07 3.61
C SER A 1 3.76 1.07 2.46
N ASN A 2 3.52 0.65 1.20
CA ASN A 2 3.52 1.60 0.06
C ASN A 2 2.42 2.67 0.19
N LEU A 3 1.22 2.30 0.61
CA LEU A 3 0.13 3.25 0.82
C LEU A 3 0.45 4.29 1.92
N LEU A 4 1.27 3.96 2.91
CA LEU A 4 1.72 4.92 3.93
C LEU A 4 2.60 6.04 3.37
N HIS A 5 3.15 5.87 2.17
CA HIS A 5 3.97 6.87 1.48
C HIS A 5 3.20 7.66 0.43
N LEU A 6 1.93 7.35 0.18
CA LEU A 6 1.15 7.96 -0.89
C LEU A 6 0.99 9.48 -0.72
N SER A 7 0.75 9.96 0.51
CA SER A 7 0.70 11.39 0.81
C SER A 7 1.99 12.13 0.41
N TYR A 8 3.14 11.47 0.57
CA TYR A 8 4.43 12.05 0.19
C TYR A 8 4.64 12.05 -1.32
N CYS A 9 4.13 11.03 -2.02
CA CYS A 9 4.08 11.02 -3.48
C CYS A 9 3.22 12.16 -4.01
N HIS A 10 2.09 12.45 -3.36
CA HIS A 10 1.23 13.59 -3.70
C HIS A 10 1.95 14.93 -3.49
N GLU A 11 2.71 15.11 -2.41
CA GLU A 11 3.48 16.34 -2.20
C GLU A 11 4.59 16.51 -3.26
N ILE A 12 5.24 15.42 -3.67
CA ILE A 12 6.19 15.44 -4.79
C ILE A 12 5.48 15.80 -6.09
N ALA A 13 4.30 15.21 -6.34
CA ALA A 13 3.51 15.49 -7.54
C ALA A 13 3.02 16.94 -7.61
N LYS A 14 2.63 17.55 -6.51
CA LYS A 14 2.28 18.98 -6.47
C LYS A 14 3.40 19.89 -6.93
N LYS A 15 4.66 19.50 -6.66
CA LYS A 15 5.83 20.31 -7.01
C LYS A 15 6.36 20.03 -8.41
N TYR A 16 6.30 18.79 -8.87
CA TYR A 16 6.98 18.34 -10.09
C TYR A 16 6.06 17.75 -11.16
N GLY A 17 4.76 17.68 -10.91
CA GLY A 17 3.77 16.97 -11.73
C GLY A 17 3.64 15.49 -11.38
N PRO A 18 2.72 14.76 -12.02
CA PRO A 18 2.42 13.37 -11.71
C PRO A 18 3.66 12.48 -11.67
N VAL A 19 3.75 11.64 -10.63
CA VAL A 19 4.95 10.84 -10.33
C VAL A 19 4.80 9.38 -10.80
N THR A 20 5.93 8.77 -11.15
CA THR A 20 6.01 7.31 -11.35
C THR A 20 6.44 6.66 -10.05
N ILE A 21 5.64 5.71 -9.54
CA ILE A 21 5.96 4.92 -8.34
C ILE A 21 6.69 3.66 -8.78
N ILE A 22 7.87 3.41 -8.18
CA ILE A 22 8.64 2.19 -8.37
C ILE A 22 8.49 1.34 -7.11
N THR A 23 7.97 0.12 -7.25
CA THR A 23 7.53 -0.69 -6.11
C THR A 23 7.82 -2.18 -6.29
N LEU A 24 7.79 -2.91 -5.15
CA LEU A 24 7.76 -4.37 -5.08
C LEU A 24 6.34 -4.92 -4.86
N CYS A 25 5.35 -4.03 -4.70
CA CYS A 25 3.97 -4.42 -4.40
C CYS A 25 3.22 -4.71 -5.68
N LYS A 26 2.79 -5.94 -5.84
CA LYS A 26 1.89 -6.34 -6.92
C LYS A 26 0.53 -5.63 -6.76
N ASN A 27 -0.15 -5.37 -7.86
CA ASN A 27 -1.50 -4.76 -7.93
C ASN A 27 -1.61 -3.33 -7.36
N LEU A 28 -0.47 -2.64 -7.13
CA LEU A 28 -0.51 -1.24 -6.70
C LEU A 28 -0.92 -0.33 -7.86
N ASP A 29 -0.65 -0.71 -9.09
CA ASP A 29 -1.10 -0.06 -10.32
C ASP A 29 -2.62 0.03 -10.39
N GLN A 30 -3.32 -1.08 -10.18
CA GLN A 30 -4.79 -1.13 -10.15
C GLN A 30 -5.37 -0.27 -9.02
N ALA A 31 -4.70 -0.30 -7.84
CA ALA A 31 -5.15 0.47 -6.69
C ALA A 31 -5.00 1.99 -6.88
N LEU A 32 -4.07 2.44 -7.72
CA LEU A 32 -3.75 3.86 -7.93
C LEU A 32 -4.13 4.40 -9.32
N GLU A 33 -4.85 3.62 -10.13
CA GLU A 33 -5.20 4.02 -11.50
C GLU A 33 -6.07 5.29 -11.58
N ASP A 34 -6.89 5.54 -10.55
CA ASP A 34 -7.75 6.73 -10.47
C ASP A 34 -7.03 7.95 -9.84
N ASP A 35 -5.76 7.83 -9.44
CA ASP A 35 -5.06 8.91 -8.78
C ASP A 35 -4.37 9.84 -9.79
N PRO A 36 -4.84 11.08 -9.96
CA PRO A 36 -4.30 12.02 -10.96
C PRO A 36 -2.86 12.45 -10.66
N ASN A 37 -2.37 12.24 -9.44
CA ASN A 37 -1.00 12.54 -9.05
C ASN A 37 -0.02 11.41 -9.40
N ILE A 38 -0.52 10.25 -9.83
CA ILE A 38 0.28 9.08 -10.17
C ILE A 38 0.24 8.86 -11.67
N LYS A 39 1.39 9.02 -12.32
CA LYS A 39 1.53 8.83 -13.77
C LYS A 39 1.53 7.34 -14.13
N SER A 40 2.24 6.54 -13.34
CA SER A 40 2.39 5.09 -13.57
C SER A 40 2.97 4.41 -12.34
N VAL A 41 2.75 3.10 -12.25
CA VAL A 41 3.37 2.23 -11.24
C VAL A 41 4.23 1.19 -11.95
N VAL A 42 5.49 1.10 -11.56
CA VAL A 42 6.48 0.19 -12.15
C VAL A 42 6.88 -0.85 -11.12
N LEU A 43 6.58 -2.11 -11.42
CA LEU A 43 6.97 -3.22 -10.57
C LEU A 43 8.43 -3.59 -10.82
N ILE A 44 9.21 -3.68 -9.74
CA ILE A 44 10.55 -4.27 -9.74
C ILE A 44 10.54 -5.59 -8.99
N GLU A 45 11.37 -6.53 -9.43
CA GLU A 45 11.47 -7.82 -8.76
C GLU A 45 12.23 -7.71 -7.44
N LYS A 46 11.80 -8.52 -6.47
CA LYS A 46 12.44 -8.61 -5.16
C LYS A 46 13.65 -9.55 -5.23
N ASN A 47 14.70 -9.13 -5.91
CA ASN A 47 15.99 -9.80 -5.80
C ASN A 47 16.88 -9.00 -4.84
N ASN A 48 17.30 -9.60 -3.73
CA ASN A 48 18.09 -8.90 -2.70
C ASN A 48 19.60 -8.94 -2.98
N LYS A 49 20.00 -9.27 -4.20
CA LYS A 49 21.42 -9.43 -4.55
C LYS A 49 22.02 -8.12 -5.10
N ILE A 50 23.27 -7.86 -4.82
CA ILE A 50 24.04 -6.73 -5.37
C ILE A 50 24.11 -6.83 -6.91
N THR A 51 24.07 -8.04 -7.44
CA THR A 51 24.04 -8.34 -8.88
C THR A 51 22.84 -7.75 -9.63
N ASP A 52 21.81 -7.27 -8.90
CA ASP A 52 20.62 -6.67 -9.52
C ASP A 52 20.78 -5.18 -9.86
N ILE A 53 21.86 -4.53 -9.41
CA ILE A 53 22.10 -3.11 -9.66
C ILE A 53 22.04 -2.77 -11.15
N PRO A 54 22.71 -3.52 -12.07
CA PRO A 54 22.61 -3.25 -13.49
C PRO A 54 21.20 -3.36 -14.06
N ASN A 55 20.44 -4.38 -13.63
CA ASN A 55 19.06 -4.59 -14.08
C ASN A 55 18.12 -3.47 -13.63
N ILE A 56 18.23 -3.06 -12.36
CA ILE A 56 17.47 -1.92 -11.83
C ILE A 56 17.88 -0.64 -12.58
N SER A 57 19.18 -0.42 -12.79
CA SER A 57 19.70 0.74 -13.51
C SER A 57 19.15 0.81 -14.94
N LYS A 58 19.11 -0.32 -15.65
CA LYS A 58 18.54 -0.40 -17.01
C LYS A 58 17.06 0.01 -16.99
N LYS A 59 16.25 -0.55 -16.10
CA LYS A 59 14.83 -0.17 -15.95
C LYS A 59 14.66 1.32 -15.61
N LEU A 60 15.48 1.87 -14.73
CA LEU A 60 15.45 3.30 -14.38
C LEU A 60 15.82 4.19 -15.56
N LYS A 61 16.79 3.77 -16.40
CA LYS A 61 17.21 4.50 -17.60
C LYS A 61 16.08 4.56 -18.65
N GLU A 62 15.35 3.46 -18.83
CA GLU A 62 14.18 3.37 -19.73
C GLU A 62 13.06 4.34 -19.35
N LEU A 63 12.93 4.66 -18.05
CA LEU A 63 11.93 5.60 -17.56
C LEU A 63 12.27 7.07 -17.78
N LEU A 64 13.49 7.40 -18.25
CA LEU A 64 13.96 8.76 -18.56
C LEU A 64 13.74 9.76 -17.42
N LEU A 65 13.91 9.32 -16.18
CA LEU A 65 13.66 10.12 -14.99
C LEU A 65 14.72 11.21 -14.78
N LYS A 66 14.29 12.43 -14.46
CA LYS A 66 15.20 13.53 -14.09
C LYS A 66 15.55 13.51 -12.61
N LYS A 67 14.60 13.07 -11.77
CA LYS A 67 14.70 13.07 -10.31
C LYS A 67 14.15 11.76 -9.76
N ILE A 68 14.70 11.31 -8.62
CA ILE A 68 14.20 10.14 -7.88
C ILE A 68 14.21 10.41 -6.37
N PHE A 69 13.15 9.97 -5.69
CA PHE A 69 13.02 10.02 -4.24
C PHE A 69 13.01 8.60 -3.69
N ILE A 70 14.03 8.22 -2.93
CA ILE A 70 14.20 6.87 -2.39
C ILE A 70 13.82 6.88 -0.91
N PHE A 71 12.63 6.39 -0.58
CA PHE A 71 12.07 6.35 0.78
C PHE A 71 12.59 5.22 1.66
N TYR A 72 13.60 4.51 1.20
CA TYR A 72 14.18 3.40 1.92
C TYR A 72 15.72 3.50 1.95
N PRO A 73 16.39 3.26 3.09
CA PRO A 73 17.85 3.32 3.15
C PRO A 73 18.46 2.13 2.40
N SER A 74 18.59 2.26 1.09
CA SER A 74 19.12 1.23 0.18
C SER A 74 20.29 1.74 -0.63
N PRO A 75 21.54 1.35 -0.28
CA PRO A 75 22.70 1.65 -1.12
C PRO A 75 22.52 1.13 -2.55
N ARG A 76 21.91 -0.05 -2.70
CA ARG A 76 21.64 -0.69 -3.99
C ARG A 76 20.80 0.21 -4.91
N LEU A 77 19.68 0.74 -4.42
CA LEU A 77 18.82 1.64 -5.21
C LEU A 77 19.52 2.95 -5.51
N PHE A 78 20.30 3.48 -4.57
CA PHE A 78 21.10 4.69 -4.79
C PHE A 78 22.13 4.51 -5.91
N PHE A 79 22.90 3.41 -5.88
CA PHE A 79 23.88 3.13 -6.94
C PHE A 79 23.22 2.84 -8.28
N ALA A 80 22.10 2.11 -8.31
CA ALA A 80 21.33 1.88 -9.53
C ALA A 80 20.83 3.20 -10.15
N ALA A 81 20.33 4.12 -9.32
CA ALA A 81 19.90 5.45 -9.77
C ALA A 81 21.07 6.28 -10.32
N LYS A 82 22.24 6.23 -9.69
CA LYS A 82 23.45 6.88 -10.22
C LYS A 82 23.87 6.32 -11.57
N LEU A 83 23.93 5.00 -11.69
CA LEU A 83 24.32 4.32 -12.94
C LEU A 83 23.31 4.55 -14.07
N SER A 84 22.03 4.81 -13.76
CA SER A 84 21.00 5.12 -14.76
C SER A 84 21.12 6.53 -15.34
N GLY A 85 21.99 7.39 -14.78
CA GLY A 85 22.19 8.76 -15.24
C GLY A 85 21.18 9.76 -14.65
N ILE A 86 20.43 9.40 -13.62
CA ILE A 86 19.51 10.32 -12.93
C ILE A 86 20.33 11.42 -12.24
N LYS A 87 20.03 12.70 -12.56
CA LYS A 87 20.80 13.83 -12.07
C LYS A 87 20.53 14.20 -10.62
N GLU A 88 19.27 14.12 -10.20
CA GLU A 88 18.83 14.51 -8.87
C GLU A 88 18.32 13.30 -8.09
N ILE A 89 19.10 12.85 -7.12
CA ILE A 89 18.79 11.68 -6.30
C ILE A 89 18.58 12.14 -4.86
N PHE A 90 17.35 12.08 -4.40
CA PHE A 90 16.99 12.29 -2.99
C PHE A 90 16.91 10.93 -2.33
N ASN A 91 17.79 10.70 -1.36
CA ASN A 91 17.88 9.42 -0.68
C ASN A 91 17.64 9.57 0.81
N TYR A 92 16.83 8.69 1.37
CA TYR A 92 16.68 8.59 2.81
C TYR A 92 18.05 8.31 3.46
N PRO A 93 18.40 8.97 4.58
CA PRO A 93 19.74 8.84 5.18
C PRO A 93 20.12 7.39 5.44
N LEU A 94 21.20 6.93 4.82
CA LEU A 94 21.66 5.54 4.90
C LEU A 94 22.21 5.18 6.31
N PHE A 95 22.75 6.16 7.03
CA PHE A 95 23.52 5.93 8.24
C PHE A 95 22.91 6.55 9.52
N LYS A 96 21.90 7.39 9.41
CA LYS A 96 21.23 7.97 10.57
C LYS A 96 20.11 7.06 11.08
N LYS A 97 20.45 6.10 11.92
CA LYS A 97 19.47 5.29 12.67
C LYS A 97 18.82 6.11 13.79
N LYS A 98 18.08 7.16 13.49
CA LYS A 98 17.09 7.65 14.45
C LYS A 98 15.90 6.69 14.39
N ARG A 99 15.50 6.15 15.54
CA ARG A 99 14.31 5.29 15.70
C ARG A 99 13.03 6.14 15.59
N LEU A 100 12.80 6.72 14.42
CA LEU A 100 11.54 7.39 14.12
C LEU A 100 10.58 6.37 13.53
N HIS A 101 9.32 6.49 13.89
CA HIS A 101 8.26 5.75 13.19
C HIS A 101 8.33 6.05 11.69
N LEU A 102 8.09 5.03 10.85
CA LEU A 102 8.27 5.10 9.39
C LEU A 102 7.56 6.31 8.75
N VAL A 103 6.35 6.63 9.20
CA VAL A 103 5.55 7.78 8.71
C VAL A 103 6.26 9.11 9.01
N TYR A 104 6.75 9.29 10.23
CA TYR A 104 7.45 10.53 10.60
C TYR A 104 8.81 10.65 9.91
N ALA A 105 9.48 9.54 9.70
CA ALA A 105 10.74 9.51 8.97
C ALA A 105 10.54 9.92 7.50
N ALA A 106 9.50 9.39 6.85
CA ALA A 106 9.14 9.74 5.47
C ALA A 106 8.65 11.19 5.36
N LYS A 107 7.85 11.65 6.33
CA LYS A 107 7.42 13.07 6.41
C LYS A 107 8.64 14.01 6.45
N LYS A 108 9.58 13.75 7.37
CA LYS A 108 10.78 14.56 7.51
C LYS A 108 11.62 14.57 6.24
N PHE A 109 11.84 13.40 5.65
CA PHE A 109 12.59 13.28 4.40
C PHE A 109 11.93 14.08 3.27
N THR A 110 10.60 13.99 3.11
CA THR A 110 9.85 14.72 2.09
C THR A 110 9.93 16.23 2.31
N TRP A 111 9.66 16.68 3.52
CA TRP A 111 9.74 18.08 3.90
C TRP A 111 11.12 18.68 3.59
N GLU A 112 12.20 18.03 4.05
CA GLU A 112 13.56 18.50 3.84
C GLU A 112 13.94 18.49 2.35
N SER A 113 13.56 17.43 1.61
CA SER A 113 13.88 17.29 0.18
C SER A 113 13.11 18.28 -0.70
N LEU A 114 11.87 18.57 -0.38
CA LEU A 114 11.04 19.51 -1.11
C LEU A 114 11.20 20.97 -0.65
N LYS A 115 11.82 21.20 0.51
CA LYS A 115 11.91 22.51 1.16
C LYS A 115 10.54 23.16 1.33
N ILE A 116 9.58 22.43 1.88
CA ILE A 116 8.21 22.89 2.14
C ILE A 116 7.99 23.06 3.65
N ASN A 117 7.08 23.97 4.03
CA ASN A 117 6.82 24.27 5.45
C ASN A 117 5.86 23.28 6.11
N PHE A 118 5.06 22.57 5.32
CA PHE A 118 4.08 21.62 5.80
C PHE A 118 4.05 20.36 4.91
N CYS A 119 3.98 19.20 5.51
CA CYS A 119 3.81 17.92 4.83
C CYS A 119 2.79 17.08 5.61
N PRO A 120 1.65 16.72 5.00
CA PRO A 120 0.64 15.91 5.67
C PRO A 120 1.15 14.49 5.94
N THR A 121 0.54 13.82 6.92
CA THR A 121 0.79 12.40 7.21
C THR A 121 -0.41 11.53 6.82
N GLU A 122 -1.55 12.16 6.57
CA GLU A 122 -2.77 11.46 6.19
C GLU A 122 -2.70 11.02 4.73
N THR A 123 -2.96 9.75 4.50
CA THR A 123 -3.04 9.18 3.16
C THR A 123 -4.43 9.45 2.58
N LYS A 124 -4.49 10.13 1.44
CA LYS A 124 -5.71 10.27 0.64
C LYS A 124 -5.65 9.23 -0.47
N PHE A 125 -6.69 8.40 -0.55
CA PHE A 125 -6.86 7.42 -1.60
C PHE A 125 -7.92 7.93 -2.58
N CYS A 126 -7.56 8.02 -3.86
CA CYS A 126 -8.47 8.46 -4.91
C CYS A 126 -9.18 7.23 -5.48
N VAL A 127 -10.51 7.29 -5.51
CA VAL A 127 -11.35 6.27 -6.14
C VAL A 127 -12.34 6.99 -7.04
N SER A 128 -12.51 6.52 -8.28
CA SER A 128 -13.45 7.12 -9.21
C SER A 128 -14.91 6.96 -8.74
N ASN A 129 -15.76 7.89 -9.12
CA ASN A 129 -17.19 7.81 -8.82
C ASN A 129 -17.84 6.56 -9.42
N GLU A 130 -17.36 6.09 -10.55
CA GLU A 130 -17.81 4.85 -11.17
C GLU A 130 -17.54 3.66 -10.26
N LYS A 131 -16.33 3.49 -9.75
CA LYS A 131 -15.97 2.42 -8.82
C LYS A 131 -16.76 2.51 -7.52
N ILE A 132 -16.93 3.73 -6.97
CA ILE A 132 -17.77 3.95 -5.78
C ILE A 132 -19.20 3.48 -6.04
N ASN A 133 -19.79 3.83 -7.16
CA ASN A 133 -21.16 3.42 -7.49
C ASN A 133 -21.27 1.90 -7.74
N ASN A 134 -20.28 1.32 -8.40
CA ASN A 134 -20.22 -0.12 -8.64
C ASN A 134 -20.08 -0.95 -7.36
N THR A 135 -19.44 -0.39 -6.33
CA THR A 135 -19.28 -1.07 -5.04
C THR A 135 -20.48 -0.91 -4.12
N LYS A 136 -21.31 0.14 -4.29
CA LYS A 136 -22.51 0.38 -3.44
C LYS A 136 -23.47 -0.82 -3.42
N LYS A 137 -23.57 -1.59 -4.51
CA LYS A 137 -24.42 -2.79 -4.60
C LYS A 137 -24.03 -3.90 -3.63
N TYR A 138 -22.80 -3.91 -3.17
CA TYR A 138 -22.30 -4.92 -2.22
C TYR A 138 -22.60 -4.56 -0.78
N PHE A 139 -22.87 -3.27 -0.48
CA PHE A 139 -23.19 -2.85 0.88
C PHE A 139 -24.62 -3.18 1.25
N ASN A 140 -24.78 -3.81 2.39
CA ASN A 140 -26.10 -4.08 2.95
C ASN A 140 -26.61 -2.85 3.70
N LYS A 141 -27.72 -2.24 3.20
CA LYS A 141 -28.27 -0.98 3.73
C LYS A 141 -28.92 -1.13 5.12
N ASP A 142 -29.33 -2.34 5.45
CA ASP A 142 -30.03 -2.63 6.70
C ASP A 142 -29.08 -2.98 7.86
N TYR A 143 -27.77 -2.98 7.59
CA TYR A 143 -26.74 -3.39 8.51
C TYR A 143 -25.59 -2.37 8.60
N TYR A 144 -24.94 -2.35 9.75
CA TYR A 144 -23.63 -1.72 9.88
C TYR A 144 -22.59 -2.59 9.18
N ASN A 145 -21.99 -2.06 8.11
CA ASN A 145 -21.04 -2.79 7.28
C ASN A 145 -19.64 -2.71 7.89
N ILE A 146 -19.03 -3.86 8.20
CA ILE A 146 -17.69 -3.96 8.79
C ILE A 146 -16.78 -4.78 7.88
N VAL A 147 -15.66 -4.20 7.46
CA VAL A 147 -14.62 -4.92 6.73
C VAL A 147 -13.58 -5.45 7.72
N ILE A 148 -13.28 -6.73 7.63
CA ILE A 148 -12.29 -7.42 8.47
C ILE A 148 -11.14 -7.91 7.60
N GLY A 149 -9.97 -7.29 7.75
CA GLY A 149 -8.71 -7.77 7.17
C GLY A 149 -8.12 -8.88 8.04
N ALA A 150 -8.43 -10.13 7.73
CA ALA A 150 -8.00 -11.29 8.52
C ALA A 150 -6.64 -11.83 8.12
N GLY A 151 -6.11 -11.44 6.93
CA GLY A 151 -4.81 -11.84 6.43
C GLY A 151 -3.67 -10.95 6.89
N SER A 152 -2.45 -11.46 6.86
CA SER A 152 -1.22 -10.67 7.02
C SER A 152 -0.04 -11.32 6.32
N SER A 153 1.04 -10.55 6.09
CA SER A 153 2.25 -11.02 5.40
C SER A 153 3.07 -12.05 6.19
N GLY A 154 2.86 -12.16 7.50
CA GLY A 154 3.59 -13.11 8.36
C GLY A 154 2.68 -13.82 9.35
N PRO A 155 3.00 -15.09 9.70
CA PRO A 155 2.21 -15.85 10.67
C PRO A 155 2.15 -15.17 12.03
N ASP A 156 3.26 -14.57 12.49
CA ASP A 156 3.36 -13.95 13.81
C ASP A 156 2.55 -12.65 13.95
N THR A 157 2.11 -12.09 12.83
CA THR A 157 1.28 -10.87 12.79
C THR A 157 -0.20 -11.16 12.61
N ARG A 158 -0.60 -12.43 12.55
CA ARG A 158 -2.01 -12.85 12.43
C ARG A 158 -2.65 -12.96 13.80
N TRP A 159 -3.81 -12.33 13.95
CA TRP A 159 -4.59 -12.46 15.18
C TRP A 159 -5.20 -13.85 15.38
N GLY A 160 -5.39 -14.58 14.28
CA GLY A 160 -5.90 -15.95 14.25
C GLY A 160 -7.40 -16.05 14.01
N GLU A 161 -7.77 -17.11 13.28
CA GLU A 161 -9.16 -17.34 12.82
C GLU A 161 -10.15 -17.45 13.99
N LYS A 162 -9.78 -18.18 15.06
CA LYS A 162 -10.61 -18.37 16.26
C LYS A 162 -11.00 -17.04 16.93
N ASN A 163 -10.07 -16.10 16.96
CA ASN A 163 -10.31 -14.79 17.56
C ASN A 163 -11.27 -13.96 16.71
N PHE A 164 -11.13 -13.97 15.38
CA PHE A 164 -12.07 -13.32 14.47
C PHE A 164 -13.46 -13.93 14.56
N ILE A 165 -13.57 -15.26 14.59
CA ILE A 165 -14.85 -15.97 14.76
C ILE A 165 -15.52 -15.55 16.07
N SER A 166 -14.77 -15.53 17.18
CA SER A 166 -15.28 -15.11 18.49
C SER A 166 -15.76 -13.66 18.47
N LEU A 167 -14.97 -12.75 17.91
CA LEU A 167 -15.34 -11.34 17.78
C LEU A 167 -16.62 -11.14 16.98
N ILE A 168 -16.70 -11.74 15.78
CA ILE A 168 -17.87 -11.62 14.89
C ILE A 168 -19.13 -12.18 15.57
N ASN A 169 -19.03 -13.36 16.18
CA ASN A 169 -20.16 -13.95 16.89
C ASN A 169 -20.64 -13.06 18.04
N LYS A 170 -19.72 -12.48 18.82
CA LYS A 170 -20.06 -11.58 19.93
C LYS A 170 -20.70 -10.27 19.46
N LEU A 171 -20.21 -9.69 18.38
CA LEU A 171 -20.83 -8.49 17.78
C LEU A 171 -22.24 -8.81 17.27
N ASN A 172 -22.45 -9.97 16.66
CA ASN A 172 -23.75 -10.41 16.16
C ASN A 172 -24.80 -10.64 17.24
N GLU A 173 -24.42 -10.77 18.51
CA GLU A 173 -25.35 -10.87 19.63
C GLU A 173 -26.02 -9.53 19.92
N ASN A 174 -25.32 -8.41 19.72
CA ASN A 174 -25.69 -7.09 20.22
C ASN A 174 -26.07 -6.08 19.11
N GLY A 175 -26.07 -6.47 17.83
CA GLY A 175 -26.34 -5.51 16.78
C GLY A 175 -26.62 -6.11 15.40
N LYS A 176 -27.00 -5.22 14.48
CA LYS A 176 -27.20 -5.54 13.06
C LYS A 176 -25.92 -5.24 12.29
N TYR A 177 -25.01 -6.21 12.18
CA TYR A 177 -23.77 -6.08 11.47
C TYR A 177 -23.72 -7.00 10.25
N PHE A 178 -23.11 -6.54 9.16
CA PHE A 178 -22.74 -7.35 8.01
C PHE A 178 -21.23 -7.30 7.85
N PHE A 179 -20.59 -8.45 7.71
CA PHE A 179 -19.13 -8.55 7.71
C PHE A 179 -18.60 -8.90 6.34
N TYR A 180 -17.59 -8.15 5.91
CA TYR A 180 -16.82 -8.42 4.69
C TYR A 180 -15.45 -8.93 5.11
N ILE A 181 -15.18 -10.21 4.84
CA ILE A 181 -13.91 -10.84 5.23
C ILE A 181 -12.95 -10.74 4.05
N GLN A 182 -11.78 -10.13 4.29
CA GLN A 182 -10.77 -9.92 3.29
C GLN A 182 -9.44 -10.55 3.73
N CYS A 183 -8.84 -11.35 2.84
CA CYS A 183 -7.51 -11.92 2.98
C CYS A 183 -6.72 -11.71 1.68
N GLY A 184 -5.39 -11.89 1.75
CA GLY A 184 -4.58 -11.93 0.53
C GLY A 184 -4.89 -13.17 -0.32
N PRO A 185 -4.57 -13.16 -1.63
CA PRO A 185 -4.94 -14.25 -2.55
C PRO A 185 -4.40 -15.62 -2.15
N GLU A 186 -3.25 -15.67 -1.49
CA GLU A 186 -2.66 -16.93 -0.98
C GLU A 186 -3.25 -17.38 0.37
N GLN A 187 -4.22 -16.63 0.92
CA GLN A 187 -4.78 -16.82 2.25
C GLN A 187 -6.30 -17.05 2.23
N ASN A 188 -6.87 -17.40 1.08
CA ASN A 188 -8.31 -17.64 0.91
C ASN A 188 -8.87 -18.72 1.84
N GLN A 189 -8.04 -19.66 2.32
CA GLN A 189 -8.46 -20.67 3.28
C GLN A 189 -8.83 -20.04 4.63
N ILE A 190 -8.16 -18.96 5.03
CA ILE A 190 -8.46 -18.23 6.28
C ILE A 190 -9.87 -17.64 6.24
N SER A 191 -10.24 -16.93 5.17
CA SER A 191 -11.58 -16.36 5.03
C SER A 191 -12.65 -17.44 5.01
N LYS A 192 -12.44 -18.54 4.26
CA LYS A 192 -13.35 -19.66 4.21
C LYS A 192 -13.56 -20.32 5.58
N ASN A 193 -12.47 -20.54 6.34
CA ASN A 193 -12.55 -21.12 7.68
C ASN A 193 -13.29 -20.20 8.65
N ILE A 194 -13.07 -18.88 8.60
CA ILE A 194 -13.81 -17.94 9.42
C ILE A 194 -15.31 -18.04 9.07
N ILE A 195 -15.66 -17.87 7.80
CA ILE A 195 -17.07 -17.84 7.35
C ILE A 195 -17.82 -19.13 7.66
N SER A 196 -17.18 -20.29 7.45
CA SER A 196 -17.81 -21.60 7.72
C SER A 196 -18.14 -21.81 9.19
N ASN A 197 -17.35 -21.22 10.10
CA ASN A 197 -17.51 -21.38 11.55
C ASN A 197 -18.33 -20.25 12.23
N LEU A 198 -18.89 -19.31 11.45
CA LEU A 198 -19.80 -18.30 12.01
C LEU A 198 -21.19 -18.88 12.31
N LYS A 199 -21.75 -18.49 13.47
CA LYS A 199 -23.12 -18.85 13.85
C LYS A 199 -24.19 -18.23 12.94
N LYS A 200 -24.00 -16.96 12.55
CA LYS A 200 -24.86 -16.25 11.60
C LYS A 200 -24.10 -16.01 10.30
N LYS A 201 -24.77 -16.17 9.16
CA LYS A 201 -24.15 -16.07 7.80
C LYS A 201 -24.32 -14.67 7.19
N ASN A 202 -24.35 -13.62 7.98
CA ASN A 202 -24.39 -12.22 7.54
C ASN A 202 -22.98 -11.73 7.19
N CYS A 203 -22.37 -12.38 6.23
CA CYS A 203 -21.01 -12.09 5.80
C CYS A 203 -20.80 -12.37 4.30
N MET A 204 -19.77 -11.75 3.74
CA MET A 204 -19.31 -11.91 2.36
C MET A 204 -17.79 -12.08 2.33
N ASP A 205 -17.30 -12.98 1.48
CA ASP A 205 -15.87 -13.15 1.23
C ASP A 205 -15.41 -12.21 0.11
N LEU A 206 -14.49 -11.30 0.45
CA LEU A 206 -13.87 -10.39 -0.51
C LEU A 206 -12.52 -10.90 -1.04
N SER A 207 -12.00 -12.02 -0.54
CA SER A 207 -10.63 -12.48 -0.81
C SER A 207 -10.36 -12.84 -2.27
N ASN A 208 -11.43 -13.15 -3.02
CA ASN A 208 -11.36 -13.52 -4.45
C ASN A 208 -11.93 -12.42 -5.37
N MET A 209 -12.30 -11.28 -4.84
CA MET A 209 -12.77 -10.18 -5.68
C MET A 209 -11.57 -9.47 -6.32
N ASN A 210 -11.65 -9.24 -7.61
CA ASN A 210 -10.71 -8.34 -8.29
C ASN A 210 -10.96 -6.92 -7.77
N ILE A 211 -9.90 -6.27 -7.39
CA ILE A 211 -9.91 -4.88 -6.93
C ILE A 211 -10.12 -3.96 -8.13
#